data_48e1e2a6f68d4d32660ebe5900b06f07
#
_entry.id   48e1e2a6f68d4d32660ebe5900b06f07
#
_cell.length_a   1.000
_cell.length_b   1.000
_cell.length_c   1.000
_cell.angle_alpha   90.00
_cell.angle_beta   90.00
_cell.angle_gamma   90.00
#
_symmetry.space_group_name_H-M   'P 1'
#
loop_
_entity.id
_entity.type
_entity.pdbx_description
1 polymer ?
#
loop_
_entity_poly.entity_id
_entity_poly.type
_entity_poly.pdbx_seq_one_letter_code
_entity_poly.pdbx_strand_id
1 'polypeptide(L)'
;MPDTGSVFNHTTATRRLASLYKTRQIACAGVSYAFFGVVALLIGATFRLMSPISAISPAKKQHMIRWCIHKGCLTFIRTLRFFGLIRYHFDISSLRAGRTGHIITANHPSLIDVVLLLAVNKQICCIVKSAIWDNFFIGPVVRQAGFIPNHAEQFLPVADARLRAGDNILIFPEGTRTKDDNIVRFRRGAANIAVASGAAILPVIIECCPRGLKKGDKWYDIPAGGLNFVLRSGEPLIASDCIDTTLPRPKQYRHLTEFLENYYKQQLSEYTRGLSAAFETTEGTT
;
A
#
# COMPACT_ATOMS: atom_id res chain seq x y z
N MET A 1 9.37 -53.75 -25.46
CA MET A 1 8.81 -53.17 -24.22
C MET A 1 9.44 -51.81 -24.03
N PRO A 2 8.71 -50.70 -24.07
CA PRO A 2 9.29 -49.37 -23.82
C PRO A 2 9.56 -49.18 -22.33
N ASP A 3 10.71 -48.65 -22.03
CA ASP A 3 11.23 -48.38 -20.67
C ASP A 3 10.33 -47.40 -19.91
N THR A 4 9.49 -47.92 -18.99
CA THR A 4 8.61 -47.10 -18.13
C THR A 4 9.33 -46.48 -16.94
N GLY A 5 10.64 -46.73 -16.77
CA GLY A 5 11.42 -46.26 -15.63
C GLY A 5 11.84 -44.78 -15.71
N SER A 6 11.99 -44.24 -16.92
CA SER A 6 12.50 -42.86 -17.10
C SER A 6 11.46 -41.76 -16.83
N VAL A 7 10.18 -42.03 -17.11
CA VAL A 7 9.08 -41.06 -16.93
C VAL A 7 8.74 -40.86 -15.45
N PHE A 8 8.85 -41.91 -14.63
CA PHE A 8 8.58 -41.81 -13.18
C PHE A 8 9.64 -41.05 -12.40
N ASN A 9 10.91 -41.08 -12.84
CA ASN A 9 12.00 -40.34 -12.18
C ASN A 9 11.92 -38.84 -12.44
N HIS A 10 11.53 -38.41 -13.65
CA HIS A 10 11.38 -36.98 -13.97
C HIS A 10 10.27 -36.29 -13.17
N THR A 11 9.13 -36.97 -12.95
CA THR A 11 8.01 -36.40 -12.16
C THR A 11 8.34 -36.28 -10.67
N THR A 12 9.10 -37.21 -10.12
CA THR A 12 9.51 -37.18 -8.71
C THR A 12 10.58 -36.14 -8.43
N ALA A 13 11.54 -35.96 -9.33
CA ALA A 13 12.57 -34.94 -9.23
C ALA A 13 11.99 -33.51 -9.35
N THR A 14 11.09 -33.29 -10.30
CA THR A 14 10.40 -31.99 -10.45
C THR A 14 9.55 -31.63 -9.25
N ARG A 15 8.85 -32.59 -8.64
CA ARG A 15 8.07 -32.40 -7.40
C ARG A 15 8.99 -32.04 -6.21
N ARG A 16 10.13 -32.70 -6.05
CA ARG A 16 11.11 -32.40 -4.99
C ARG A 16 11.71 -31.02 -5.17
N LEU A 17 12.08 -30.62 -6.38
CA LEU A 17 12.60 -29.28 -6.68
C LEU A 17 11.57 -28.19 -6.39
N ALA A 18 10.31 -28.40 -6.78
CA ALA A 18 9.21 -27.47 -6.49
C ALA A 18 8.96 -27.34 -4.98
N SER A 19 9.05 -28.46 -4.23
CA SER A 19 8.91 -28.46 -2.77
C SER A 19 10.06 -27.71 -2.10
N LEU A 20 11.31 -27.93 -2.50
CA LEU A 20 12.48 -27.22 -1.97
C LEU A 20 12.40 -25.72 -2.26
N TYR A 21 11.98 -25.35 -3.47
CA TYR A 21 11.79 -23.95 -3.86
C TYR A 21 10.73 -23.26 -2.97
N LYS A 22 9.58 -23.93 -2.76
CA LYS A 22 8.51 -23.40 -1.87
C LYS A 22 8.98 -23.28 -0.43
N THR A 23 9.70 -24.26 0.10
CA THR A 23 10.28 -24.20 1.45
C THR A 23 11.24 -23.03 1.60
N ARG A 24 12.14 -22.82 0.61
CA ARG A 24 13.04 -21.66 0.59
C ARG A 24 12.26 -20.36 0.57
N GLN A 25 11.22 -20.22 -0.26
CA GLN A 25 10.39 -19.00 -0.30
C GLN A 25 9.73 -18.72 1.05
N ILE A 26 9.16 -19.73 1.71
CA ILE A 26 8.55 -19.59 3.03
C ILE A 26 9.59 -19.14 4.05
N ALA A 27 10.78 -19.74 4.07
CA ALA A 27 11.85 -19.36 4.97
C ALA A 27 12.32 -17.92 4.72
N CYS A 28 12.56 -17.53 3.49
CA CYS A 28 12.95 -16.17 3.12
C CYS A 28 11.87 -15.13 3.47
N ALA A 29 10.60 -15.45 3.22
CA ALA A 29 9.49 -14.61 3.66
C ALA A 29 9.46 -14.49 5.18
N GLY A 30 9.58 -15.62 5.91
CA GLY A 30 9.60 -15.65 7.37
C GLY A 30 10.70 -14.77 7.95
N VAL A 31 11.92 -14.91 7.47
CA VAL A 31 13.06 -14.07 7.88
C VAL A 31 12.78 -12.59 7.60
N SER A 32 12.25 -12.27 6.42
CA SER A 32 11.95 -10.87 6.04
C SER A 32 10.89 -10.24 6.95
N TYR A 33 9.78 -10.94 7.21
CA TYR A 33 8.72 -10.46 8.09
C TYR A 33 9.16 -10.40 9.56
N ALA A 34 9.92 -11.38 10.05
CA ALA A 34 10.49 -11.36 11.39
C ALA A 34 11.44 -10.18 11.59
N PHE A 35 12.34 -9.95 10.63
CA PHE A 35 13.22 -8.78 10.61
C PHE A 35 12.43 -7.46 10.65
N PHE A 36 11.40 -7.33 9.80
CA PHE A 36 10.54 -6.15 9.77
C PHE A 36 9.81 -5.94 11.11
N GLY A 37 9.30 -7.02 11.72
CA GLY A 37 8.67 -6.98 13.04
C GLY A 37 9.63 -6.52 14.14
N VAL A 38 10.86 -7.05 14.15
CA VAL A 38 11.90 -6.65 15.11
C VAL A 38 12.26 -5.18 14.94
N VAL A 39 12.45 -4.70 13.70
CA VAL A 39 12.71 -3.27 13.43
C VAL A 39 11.57 -2.39 13.92
N ALA A 40 10.31 -2.79 13.67
CA ALA A 40 9.15 -2.05 14.17
C ALA A 40 9.10 -1.97 15.70
N LEU A 41 9.40 -3.08 16.37
CA LEU A 41 9.48 -3.13 17.85
C LEU A 41 10.61 -2.23 18.40
N LEU A 42 11.78 -2.27 17.77
CA LEU A 42 12.91 -1.42 18.16
C LEU A 42 12.60 0.06 18.00
N ILE A 43 11.96 0.45 16.88
CA ILE A 43 11.48 1.81 16.67
C ILE A 43 10.49 2.19 17.79
N GLY A 44 9.49 1.36 18.05
CA GLY A 44 8.50 1.61 19.10
C GLY A 44 9.09 1.76 20.49
N ALA A 45 10.00 0.87 20.87
CA ALA A 45 10.68 0.89 22.16
C ALA A 45 11.57 2.15 22.31
N THR A 46 12.39 2.45 21.30
CA THR A 46 13.30 3.61 21.32
C THR A 46 12.51 4.91 21.52
N PHE A 47 11.45 5.13 20.73
CA PHE A 47 10.68 6.36 20.83
C PHE A 47 9.80 6.42 22.10
N ARG A 48 9.39 5.28 22.65
CA ARG A 48 8.71 5.23 23.95
C ARG A 48 9.66 5.66 25.08
N LEU A 49 10.91 5.19 25.05
CA LEU A 49 11.94 5.58 26.02
C LEU A 49 12.33 7.07 25.87
N MET A 50 12.33 7.58 24.65
CA MET A 50 12.59 9.00 24.37
C MET A 50 11.38 9.92 24.65
N SER A 51 10.20 9.34 24.95
CA SER A 51 8.98 10.13 25.17
C SER A 51 9.10 11.17 26.29
N PRO A 52 9.72 10.89 27.45
CA PRO A 52 9.86 11.88 28.52
C PRO A 52 10.89 12.98 28.25
N ILE A 53 11.71 12.87 27.20
CA ILE A 53 12.73 13.89 26.90
C ILE A 53 12.04 15.14 26.32
N SER A 54 11.93 16.16 27.13
CA SER A 54 11.23 17.43 26.81
C SER A 54 11.95 18.28 25.76
N ALA A 55 13.25 18.04 25.54
CA ALA A 55 14.08 18.82 24.63
C ALA A 55 13.70 18.69 23.14
N ILE A 56 12.91 17.69 22.75
CA ILE A 56 12.49 17.47 21.37
C ILE A 56 11.00 17.76 21.22
N SER A 57 10.64 18.70 20.33
CA SER A 57 9.23 19.02 20.09
C SER A 57 8.44 17.81 19.56
N PRO A 58 7.13 17.69 19.86
CA PRO A 58 6.28 16.60 19.39
C PRO A 58 6.31 16.44 17.87
N ALA A 59 6.29 17.54 17.12
CA ALA A 59 6.35 17.52 15.65
C ALA A 59 7.67 16.90 15.16
N LYS A 60 8.79 17.26 15.78
CA LYS A 60 10.11 16.74 15.43
C LYS A 60 10.21 15.24 15.73
N LYS A 61 9.66 14.79 16.86
CA LYS A 61 9.55 13.35 17.20
C LYS A 61 8.75 12.59 16.13
N GLN A 62 7.59 13.11 15.73
CA GLN A 62 6.76 12.49 14.68
C GLN A 62 7.51 12.36 13.35
N HIS A 63 8.21 13.40 12.93
CA HIS A 63 9.03 13.38 11.71
C HIS A 63 10.13 12.32 11.78
N MET A 64 10.82 12.21 12.91
CA MET A 64 11.86 11.20 13.12
C MET A 64 11.28 9.77 13.05
N ILE A 65 10.14 9.53 13.71
CA ILE A 65 9.48 8.22 13.67
C ILE A 65 9.07 7.86 12.24
N ARG A 66 8.44 8.77 11.51
CA ARG A 66 8.05 8.54 10.11
C ARG A 66 9.26 8.28 9.21
N TRP A 67 10.36 8.99 9.45
CA TRP A 67 11.61 8.70 8.75
C TRP A 67 12.12 7.28 9.05
N CYS A 68 12.08 6.85 10.31
CA CYS A 68 12.44 5.47 10.68
C CYS A 68 11.51 4.45 10.04
N ILE A 69 10.19 4.69 10.05
CA ILE A 69 9.20 3.84 9.38
C ILE A 69 9.50 3.76 7.88
N HIS A 70 9.73 4.90 7.22
CA HIS A 70 10.11 4.95 5.80
C HIS A 70 11.36 4.12 5.51
N LYS A 71 12.42 4.25 6.31
CA LYS A 71 13.64 3.46 6.15
C LYS A 71 13.42 1.98 6.42
N GLY A 72 12.64 1.63 7.43
CA GLY A 72 12.25 0.25 7.74
C GLY A 72 11.46 -0.38 6.60
N CYS A 73 10.45 0.31 6.06
CA CYS A 73 9.68 -0.13 4.92
C CYS A 73 10.56 -0.30 3.66
N LEU A 74 11.44 0.67 3.39
CA LEU A 74 12.36 0.60 2.25
C LEU A 74 13.32 -0.59 2.37
N THR A 75 13.88 -0.84 3.56
CA THR A 75 14.73 -2.00 3.82
C THR A 75 13.96 -3.30 3.62
N PHE A 76 12.74 -3.37 4.15
CA PHE A 76 11.89 -4.56 4.01
C PHE A 76 11.59 -4.91 2.55
N ILE A 77 11.14 -3.95 1.73
CA ILE A 77 10.86 -4.23 0.31
C ILE A 77 12.12 -4.60 -0.47
N ARG A 78 13.29 -4.02 -0.11
CA ARG A 78 14.59 -4.41 -0.68
C ARG A 78 14.98 -5.84 -0.31
N THR A 79 14.73 -6.24 0.93
CA THR A 79 14.97 -7.62 1.41
C THR A 79 14.08 -8.61 0.67
N LEU A 80 12.78 -8.32 0.53
CA LEU A 80 11.87 -9.15 -0.26
C LEU A 80 12.32 -9.27 -1.73
N ARG A 81 12.78 -8.17 -2.32
CA ARG A 81 13.33 -8.17 -3.69
C ARG A 81 14.63 -8.97 -3.79
N PHE A 82 15.55 -8.83 -2.84
CA PHE A 82 16.80 -9.58 -2.78
C PHE A 82 16.57 -11.09 -2.75
N PHE A 83 15.56 -11.56 -1.99
CA PHE A 83 15.18 -12.96 -1.98
C PHE A 83 14.36 -13.42 -3.19
N GLY A 84 14.04 -12.51 -4.13
CA GLY A 84 13.24 -12.81 -5.32
C GLY A 84 11.75 -13.01 -5.04
N LEU A 85 11.27 -12.59 -3.87
CA LEU A 85 9.88 -12.74 -3.46
C LEU A 85 8.98 -11.70 -4.12
N ILE A 86 9.51 -10.49 -4.37
CA ILE A 86 8.82 -9.41 -5.07
C ILE A 86 9.74 -8.73 -6.09
N ARG A 87 9.10 -8.16 -7.11
CA ARG A 87 9.68 -7.11 -7.96
C ARG A 87 8.77 -5.89 -7.88
N TYR A 88 9.32 -4.70 -8.04
CA TYR A 88 8.51 -3.49 -8.05
C TYR A 88 9.06 -2.46 -9.02
N HIS A 89 8.16 -1.75 -9.65
CA HIS A 89 8.41 -0.59 -10.49
C HIS A 89 7.60 0.59 -9.98
N PHE A 90 8.24 1.75 -9.83
CA PHE A 90 7.62 2.95 -9.30
C PHE A 90 7.65 4.07 -10.35
N ASP A 91 6.51 4.29 -10.97
CA ASP A 91 6.22 5.45 -11.81
C ASP A 91 5.35 6.44 -11.01
N ILE A 92 5.98 7.15 -10.09
CA ILE A 92 5.34 7.96 -9.05
C ILE A 92 6.03 9.31 -8.91
N SER A 93 6.34 9.95 -10.03
CA SER A 93 6.96 11.28 -10.09
C SER A 93 6.16 12.30 -9.28
N SER A 94 4.84 12.32 -9.43
CA SER A 94 3.94 13.22 -8.70
C SER A 94 3.99 13.00 -7.18
N LEU A 95 4.15 11.77 -6.71
CA LEU A 95 4.29 11.45 -5.28
C LEU A 95 5.67 11.81 -4.73
N ARG A 96 6.72 11.75 -5.57
CA ARG A 96 8.11 12.10 -5.20
C ARG A 96 8.43 13.58 -5.27
N ALA A 97 7.65 14.37 -5.98
CA ALA A 97 7.92 15.79 -6.25
C ALA A 97 7.92 16.71 -5.01
N GLY A 98 8.01 16.15 -3.81
CA GLY A 98 8.06 16.93 -2.56
C GLY A 98 6.74 17.66 -2.25
N ARG A 99 5.68 17.33 -2.95
CA ARG A 99 4.34 17.90 -2.72
C ARG A 99 3.87 17.52 -1.33
N THR A 100 3.27 18.48 -0.63
CA THR A 100 2.79 18.36 0.74
C THR A 100 1.33 18.77 0.83
N GLY A 101 0.62 18.26 1.84
CA GLY A 101 -0.79 18.61 2.05
C GLY A 101 -1.74 17.96 1.05
N HIS A 102 -1.40 16.78 0.49
CA HIS A 102 -2.23 16.05 -0.44
C HIS A 102 -2.90 14.85 0.21
N ILE A 103 -4.06 14.47 -0.32
CA ILE A 103 -4.74 13.22 0.01
C ILE A 103 -4.29 12.17 -0.99
N ILE A 104 -3.42 11.27 -0.58
CA ILE A 104 -3.01 10.13 -1.40
C ILE A 104 -4.10 9.07 -1.30
N THR A 105 -4.81 8.82 -2.38
CA THR A 105 -5.73 7.69 -2.49
C THR A 105 -5.03 6.54 -3.21
N ALA A 106 -5.29 5.29 -2.82
CA ALA A 106 -4.77 4.12 -3.51
C ALA A 106 -5.77 2.96 -3.45
N ASN A 107 -5.82 2.13 -4.48
CA ASN A 107 -6.46 0.82 -4.39
C ASN A 107 -5.59 -0.13 -3.56
N HIS A 108 -6.16 -1.23 -3.08
CA HIS A 108 -5.50 -2.06 -2.06
C HIS A 108 -5.47 -3.55 -2.45
N PRO A 109 -4.73 -3.93 -3.52
CA PRO A 109 -4.70 -5.32 -4.00
C PRO A 109 -4.02 -6.30 -3.04
N SER A 110 -3.04 -5.85 -2.22
CA SER A 110 -2.20 -6.74 -1.44
C SER A 110 -1.98 -6.32 0.01
N LEU A 111 -1.35 -7.20 0.80
CA LEU A 111 -0.98 -6.92 2.20
C LEU A 111 0.10 -5.83 2.32
N ILE A 112 1.01 -5.72 1.35
CA ILE A 112 2.21 -4.87 1.46
C ILE A 112 2.07 -3.51 0.77
N ASP A 113 0.89 -3.14 0.27
CA ASP A 113 0.70 -1.88 -0.47
C ASP A 113 1.04 -0.65 0.38
N VAL A 114 0.60 -0.64 1.64
CA VAL A 114 0.93 0.44 2.58
C VAL A 114 2.46 0.54 2.78
N VAL A 115 3.14 -0.60 2.83
CA VAL A 115 4.60 -0.65 3.01
C VAL A 115 5.31 -0.10 1.78
N LEU A 116 4.84 -0.44 0.57
CA LEU A 116 5.37 0.10 -0.68
C LEU A 116 5.23 1.62 -0.73
N LEU A 117 4.07 2.18 -0.35
CA LEU A 117 3.84 3.62 -0.33
C LEU A 117 4.67 4.34 0.75
N LEU A 118 4.77 3.77 1.95
CA LEU A 118 5.63 4.31 3.02
C LEU A 118 7.11 4.24 2.67
N ALA A 119 7.53 3.25 1.88
CA ALA A 119 8.90 3.16 1.37
C ALA A 119 9.26 4.25 0.34
N VAL A 120 8.27 4.94 -0.22
CA VAL A 120 8.47 5.98 -1.24
C VAL A 120 8.51 7.38 -0.64
N ASN A 121 7.65 7.67 0.33
CA ASN A 121 7.50 9.03 0.86
C ASN A 121 7.43 9.02 2.40
N LYS A 122 8.37 9.71 3.03
CA LYS A 122 8.48 9.84 4.50
C LYS A 122 7.44 10.77 5.14
N GLN A 123 6.75 11.59 4.35
CA GLN A 123 5.75 12.56 4.82
C GLN A 123 4.33 11.99 4.86
N ILE A 124 4.19 10.68 4.66
CA ILE A 124 2.89 10.03 4.67
C ILE A 124 2.38 9.86 6.11
N CYS A 125 1.17 10.32 6.33
CA CYS A 125 0.34 10.07 7.49
C CYS A 125 -0.79 9.11 7.09
N CYS A 126 -0.76 7.88 7.59
CA CYS A 126 -1.75 6.87 7.22
C CYS A 126 -3.03 6.98 8.03
N ILE A 127 -4.17 6.76 7.37
CA ILE A 127 -5.42 6.41 8.06
C ILE A 127 -5.38 4.90 8.33
N VAL A 128 -5.47 4.52 9.60
CA VAL A 128 -5.34 3.13 10.05
C VAL A 128 -6.61 2.61 10.69
N LYS A 129 -6.84 1.30 10.57
CA LYS A 129 -7.96 0.63 11.24
C LYS A 129 -7.75 0.60 12.76
N SER A 130 -8.85 0.59 13.52
CA SER A 130 -8.85 0.42 14.99
C SER A 130 -8.00 -0.75 15.43
N ALA A 131 -8.11 -1.91 14.76
CA ALA A 131 -7.34 -3.10 15.10
C ALA A 131 -5.80 -2.90 14.99
N ILE A 132 -5.32 -1.99 14.14
CA ILE A 132 -3.91 -1.62 14.05
C ILE A 132 -3.56 -0.60 15.12
N TRP A 133 -4.45 0.36 15.36
CA TRP A 133 -4.30 1.41 16.36
C TRP A 133 -4.19 0.83 17.78
N ASP A 134 -5.02 -0.18 18.07
CA ASP A 134 -5.10 -0.85 19.38
C ASP A 134 -4.16 -2.04 19.52
N ASN A 135 -3.44 -2.39 18.46
CA ASN A 135 -2.50 -3.50 18.49
C ASN A 135 -1.34 -3.22 19.46
N PHE A 136 -1.04 -4.19 20.31
CA PHE A 136 -0.02 -4.06 21.36
C PHE A 136 1.38 -3.74 20.80
N PHE A 137 1.76 -4.35 19.67
CA PHE A 137 3.09 -4.21 19.09
C PHE A 137 3.21 -2.99 18.15
N ILE A 138 2.26 -2.81 17.25
CA ILE A 138 2.32 -1.78 16.20
C ILE A 138 1.65 -0.48 16.66
N GLY A 139 0.62 -0.57 17.50
CA GLY A 139 -0.15 0.56 17.98
C GLY A 139 0.69 1.71 18.55
N PRO A 140 1.66 1.46 19.42
CA PRO A 140 2.53 2.53 19.93
C PRO A 140 3.28 3.28 18.82
N VAL A 141 3.75 2.58 17.79
CA VAL A 141 4.49 3.18 16.66
C VAL A 141 3.56 4.07 15.83
N VAL A 142 2.38 3.57 15.45
CA VAL A 142 1.44 4.33 14.60
C VAL A 142 0.87 5.56 15.34
N ARG A 143 0.63 5.45 16.65
CA ARG A 143 0.19 6.59 17.47
C ARG A 143 1.27 7.67 17.55
N GLN A 144 2.50 7.29 17.84
CA GLN A 144 3.63 8.21 17.92
C GLN A 144 4.00 8.80 16.56
N ALA A 145 3.80 8.07 15.46
CA ALA A 145 3.92 8.59 14.10
C ALA A 145 2.82 9.62 13.75
N GLY A 146 1.80 9.75 14.60
CA GLY A 146 0.67 10.64 14.41
C GLY A 146 -0.24 10.18 13.27
N PHE A 147 -0.34 8.88 13.04
CA PHE A 147 -1.32 8.31 12.11
C PHE A 147 -2.74 8.54 12.63
N ILE A 148 -3.75 8.38 11.82
CA ILE A 148 -5.12 8.74 12.15
C ILE A 148 -5.97 7.46 12.23
N PRO A 149 -6.62 7.15 13.38
CA PRO A 149 -7.54 6.03 13.46
C PRO A 149 -8.83 6.32 12.69
N ASN A 150 -9.33 5.34 11.95
CA ASN A 150 -10.49 5.50 11.07
C ASN A 150 -11.84 5.62 11.81
N HIS A 151 -11.86 5.46 13.12
CA HIS A 151 -13.06 5.51 13.98
C HIS A 151 -13.09 6.75 14.91
N ALA A 152 -12.11 7.66 14.77
CA ALA A 152 -12.09 8.85 15.62
C ALA A 152 -13.31 9.74 15.32
N GLU A 153 -14.03 10.17 16.35
CA GLU A 153 -15.13 11.14 16.23
C GLU A 153 -14.68 12.44 15.55
N GLN A 154 -13.42 12.83 15.80
CA GLN A 154 -12.79 14.02 15.21
C GLN A 154 -11.94 13.70 13.97
N PHE A 155 -12.30 12.67 13.23
CA PHE A 155 -11.52 12.22 12.07
C PHE A 155 -11.26 13.34 11.03
N LEU A 156 -12.29 14.08 10.64
CA LEU A 156 -12.15 15.16 9.65
C LEU A 156 -11.33 16.34 10.16
N PRO A 157 -11.56 16.92 11.35
CA PRO A 157 -10.71 17.98 11.89
C PRO A 157 -9.24 17.59 12.03
N VAL A 158 -8.97 16.35 12.47
CA VAL A 158 -7.60 15.85 12.60
C VAL A 158 -6.93 15.72 11.23
N ALA A 159 -7.65 15.19 10.24
CA ALA A 159 -7.15 15.08 8.87
C ALA A 159 -6.84 16.47 8.27
N ASP A 160 -7.75 17.43 8.41
CA ASP A 160 -7.54 18.81 7.93
C ASP A 160 -6.33 19.46 8.60
N ALA A 161 -6.19 19.35 9.92
CA ALA A 161 -5.03 19.87 10.64
C ALA A 161 -3.70 19.27 10.16
N ARG A 162 -3.69 17.96 9.84
CA ARG A 162 -2.51 17.29 9.28
C ARG A 162 -2.16 17.78 7.88
N LEU A 163 -3.16 17.94 7.00
CA LEU A 163 -2.97 18.46 5.65
C LEU A 163 -2.38 19.88 5.69
N ARG A 164 -2.94 20.76 6.55
CA ARG A 164 -2.42 22.12 6.76
C ARG A 164 -1.01 22.15 7.33
N ALA A 165 -0.62 21.17 8.12
CA ALA A 165 0.74 21.01 8.64
C ALA A 165 1.73 20.49 7.58
N GLY A 166 1.26 20.21 6.35
CA GLY A 166 2.09 19.72 5.25
C GLY A 166 2.22 18.18 5.21
N ASP A 167 1.45 17.45 6.01
CA ASP A 167 1.41 15.99 5.92
C ASP A 167 0.62 15.55 4.69
N ASN A 168 1.05 14.47 4.03
CA ASN A 168 0.26 13.79 3.02
C ASN A 168 -0.56 12.68 3.68
N ILE A 169 -1.86 12.68 3.51
CA ILE A 169 -2.74 11.68 4.11
C ILE A 169 -2.93 10.52 3.15
N LEU A 170 -2.48 9.32 3.54
CA LEU A 170 -2.75 8.09 2.80
C LEU A 170 -4.04 7.44 3.28
N ILE A 171 -4.94 7.23 2.34
CA ILE A 171 -6.19 6.50 2.55
C ILE A 171 -6.40 5.46 1.44
N PHE A 172 -6.83 4.27 1.83
CA PHE A 172 -7.36 3.25 0.93
C PHE A 172 -8.90 3.35 0.95
N PRO A 173 -9.53 3.95 -0.07
CA PRO A 173 -10.97 4.24 -0.02
C PRO A 173 -11.84 2.98 0.04
N GLU A 174 -11.32 1.83 -0.37
CA GLU A 174 -12.01 0.54 -0.24
C GLU A 174 -12.24 0.13 1.23
N GLY A 175 -11.42 0.61 2.16
CA GLY A 175 -11.45 0.28 3.57
C GLY A 175 -11.09 -1.17 3.88
N THR A 176 -10.76 -1.97 2.89
CA THR A 176 -10.25 -3.35 2.99
C THR A 176 -9.42 -3.66 1.74
N ARG A 177 -8.67 -4.76 1.73
CA ARG A 177 -7.99 -5.22 0.52
C ARG A 177 -9.00 -5.51 -0.59
N THR A 178 -8.67 -5.19 -1.85
CA THR A 178 -9.50 -5.43 -3.04
C THR A 178 -9.96 -6.87 -3.09
N LYS A 179 -11.25 -7.09 -3.34
CA LYS A 179 -11.84 -8.43 -3.42
C LYS A 179 -11.43 -9.15 -4.71
N ASP A 180 -11.73 -10.45 -4.79
CA ASP A 180 -11.38 -11.29 -5.93
C ASP A 180 -12.10 -10.91 -7.23
N ASP A 181 -13.25 -10.24 -7.13
CA ASP A 181 -14.03 -9.76 -8.28
C ASP A 181 -13.37 -8.62 -9.06
N ASN A 182 -12.21 -8.12 -8.63
CA ASN A 182 -11.52 -6.95 -9.21
C ASN A 182 -12.34 -5.66 -9.22
N ILE A 183 -13.49 -5.63 -8.55
CA ILE A 183 -14.35 -4.46 -8.52
C ILE A 183 -13.91 -3.56 -7.39
N VAL A 184 -13.37 -2.41 -7.74
CA VAL A 184 -13.06 -1.34 -6.81
C VAL A 184 -14.37 -0.72 -6.31
N ARG A 185 -14.57 -0.67 -5.01
CA ARG A 185 -15.73 -0.05 -4.36
C ARG A 185 -15.25 0.87 -3.26
N PHE A 186 -15.57 2.15 -3.38
CA PHE A 186 -15.06 3.17 -2.49
C PHE A 186 -16.05 3.57 -1.39
N ARG A 187 -15.51 3.83 -0.22
CA ARG A 187 -16.20 4.50 0.88
C ARG A 187 -15.96 6.00 0.81
N ARG A 188 -16.86 6.78 1.39
CA ARG A 188 -16.85 8.25 1.30
C ARG A 188 -15.70 8.96 2.05
N GLY A 189 -14.86 8.23 2.80
CA GLY A 189 -13.83 8.82 3.67
C GLY A 189 -12.88 9.77 2.93
N ALA A 190 -12.34 9.37 1.77
CA ALA A 190 -11.46 10.21 0.97
C ALA A 190 -12.19 11.47 0.44
N ALA A 191 -13.40 11.30 -0.09
CA ALA A 191 -14.22 12.40 -0.58
C ALA A 191 -14.60 13.38 0.53
N ASN A 192 -14.94 12.87 1.74
CA ASN A 192 -15.26 13.73 2.88
C ASN A 192 -14.06 14.61 3.25
N ILE A 193 -12.86 14.05 3.32
CA ILE A 193 -11.65 14.84 3.62
C ILE A 193 -11.41 15.87 2.51
N ALA A 194 -11.46 15.47 1.24
CA ALA A 194 -11.15 16.36 0.11
C ALA A 194 -12.11 17.55 0.04
N VAL A 195 -13.41 17.32 0.14
CA VAL A 195 -14.42 18.40 0.12
C VAL A 195 -14.34 19.28 1.37
N ALA A 196 -14.01 18.71 2.53
CA ALA A 196 -13.92 19.47 3.78
C ALA A 196 -12.66 20.35 3.83
N SER A 197 -11.52 19.84 3.39
CA SER A 197 -10.22 20.53 3.47
C SER A 197 -9.87 21.34 2.22
N GLY A 198 -10.48 21.05 1.06
CA GLY A 198 -10.06 21.58 -0.23
C GLY A 198 -8.71 21.05 -0.73
N ALA A 199 -8.12 20.08 -0.04
CA ALA A 199 -6.84 19.51 -0.42
C ALA A 199 -6.94 18.67 -1.70
N ALA A 200 -5.91 18.74 -2.54
CA ALA A 200 -5.84 17.95 -3.76
C ALA A 200 -5.70 16.45 -3.45
N ILE A 201 -6.39 15.65 -4.25
CA ILE A 201 -6.28 14.19 -4.22
C ILE A 201 -5.21 13.77 -5.21
N LEU A 202 -4.23 13.01 -4.73
CA LEU A 202 -3.22 12.37 -5.57
C LEU A 202 -3.56 10.87 -5.69
N PRO A 203 -4.13 10.44 -6.82
CA PRO A 203 -4.45 9.02 -7.03
C PRO A 203 -3.18 8.21 -7.29
N VAL A 204 -3.08 7.06 -6.65
CA VAL A 204 -2.02 6.07 -6.89
C VAL A 204 -2.65 4.74 -7.24
N ILE A 205 -2.34 4.24 -8.43
CA ILE A 205 -2.80 2.93 -8.90
C ILE A 205 -1.73 1.90 -8.54
N ILE A 206 -2.15 0.86 -7.84
CA ILE A 206 -1.29 -0.26 -7.45
C ILE A 206 -1.75 -1.51 -8.17
N GLU A 207 -0.85 -2.13 -8.89
CA GLU A 207 -1.05 -3.38 -9.60
C GLU A 207 -0.13 -4.45 -9.03
N CYS A 208 -0.65 -5.66 -8.92
CA CYS A 208 0.07 -6.83 -8.44
C CYS A 208 -0.19 -8.01 -9.36
N CYS A 209 0.83 -8.47 -10.07
CA CYS A 209 0.74 -9.58 -11.00
C CYS A 209 1.88 -10.60 -10.78
N PRO A 210 1.59 -11.91 -10.66
CA PRO A 210 0.25 -12.45 -10.42
C PRO A 210 -0.33 -11.92 -9.11
N ARG A 211 -1.66 -11.97 -8.95
CA ARG A 211 -2.31 -11.53 -7.71
C ARG A 211 -1.91 -12.41 -6.55
N GLY A 212 -1.54 -11.81 -5.43
CA GLY A 212 -1.17 -12.54 -4.23
C GLY A 212 -1.21 -11.65 -2.99
N LEU A 213 -1.07 -12.25 -1.82
CA LEU A 213 -1.21 -11.59 -0.51
C LEU A 213 -2.56 -10.88 -0.36
N LYS A 214 -3.61 -11.44 -0.98
CA LYS A 214 -4.99 -10.96 -0.90
C LYS A 214 -5.56 -11.13 0.51
N LYS A 215 -6.77 -10.64 0.71
CA LYS A 215 -7.50 -10.89 1.95
C LYS A 215 -7.81 -12.38 2.10
N GLY A 216 -7.27 -13.01 3.15
CA GLY A 216 -7.40 -14.45 3.40
C GLY A 216 -6.16 -15.25 3.02
N ASP A 217 -5.32 -14.76 2.13
CA ASP A 217 -4.04 -15.43 1.82
C ASP A 217 -3.10 -15.38 3.03
N LYS A 218 -2.28 -16.41 3.12
CA LYS A 218 -1.21 -16.43 4.10
C LYS A 218 -0.06 -15.53 3.65
N TRP A 219 0.59 -14.86 4.58
CA TRP A 219 1.68 -13.90 4.30
C TRP A 219 2.89 -14.53 3.57
N TYR A 220 3.02 -15.84 3.60
CA TYR A 220 4.06 -16.61 2.92
C TYR A 220 3.59 -17.29 1.62
N ASP A 221 2.33 -17.11 1.23
CA ASP A 221 1.77 -17.75 0.03
C ASP A 221 2.07 -16.88 -1.20
N ILE A 222 3.36 -16.91 -1.57
CA ILE A 222 3.89 -16.17 -2.71
C ILE A 222 4.02 -17.14 -3.90
N PRO A 223 3.55 -16.78 -5.09
CA PRO A 223 3.68 -17.60 -6.28
C PRO A 223 5.14 -17.88 -6.66
N ALA A 224 5.37 -19.00 -7.34
CA ALA A 224 6.66 -19.28 -7.96
C ALA A 224 7.01 -18.13 -8.94
N GLY A 225 8.21 -17.55 -8.81
CA GLY A 225 8.60 -16.36 -9.58
C GLY A 225 8.33 -15.02 -8.91
N GLY A 226 7.67 -15.03 -7.73
CA GLY A 226 7.40 -13.83 -6.93
C GLY A 226 6.19 -13.02 -7.41
N LEU A 227 6.00 -11.86 -6.80
CA LEU A 227 4.96 -10.90 -7.13
C LEU A 227 5.58 -9.67 -7.79
N ASN A 228 4.97 -9.19 -8.87
CA ASN A 228 5.39 -7.95 -9.53
C ASN A 228 4.41 -6.84 -9.16
N PHE A 229 4.95 -5.75 -8.60
CA PHE A 229 4.19 -4.56 -8.25
C PHE A 229 4.53 -3.41 -9.19
N VAL A 230 3.51 -2.77 -9.72
CA VAL A 230 3.63 -1.50 -10.44
C VAL A 230 2.80 -0.46 -9.72
N LEU A 231 3.44 0.64 -9.32
CA LEU A 231 2.79 1.78 -8.71
C LEU A 231 2.90 2.97 -9.65
N ARG A 232 1.75 3.55 -10.02
CA ARG A 232 1.67 4.74 -10.86
C ARG A 232 0.91 5.83 -10.15
N SER A 233 1.44 7.06 -10.15
CA SER A 233 0.71 8.23 -9.66
C SER A 233 0.06 8.96 -10.82
N GLY A 234 -1.23 9.26 -10.69
CA GLY A 234 -1.91 10.18 -11.60
C GLY A 234 -1.61 11.65 -11.29
N GLU A 235 -2.24 12.55 -12.04
CA GLU A 235 -2.20 13.98 -11.75
C GLU A 235 -3.08 14.31 -10.54
N PRO A 236 -2.72 15.34 -9.76
CA PRO A 236 -3.54 15.80 -8.65
C PRO A 236 -4.93 16.24 -9.11
N LEU A 237 -5.95 15.78 -8.42
CA LEU A 237 -7.36 16.11 -8.67
C LEU A 237 -7.86 17.08 -7.60
N ILE A 238 -8.45 18.19 -8.02
CA ILE A 238 -9.12 19.13 -7.10
C ILE A 238 -10.61 18.78 -7.08
N ALA A 239 -11.19 18.66 -5.89
CA ALA A 239 -12.59 18.26 -5.75
C ALA A 239 -13.56 19.18 -6.51
N SER A 240 -13.31 20.50 -6.50
CA SER A 240 -14.13 21.49 -7.22
C SER A 240 -14.15 21.29 -8.74
N ASP A 241 -13.10 20.70 -9.29
CA ASP A 241 -12.99 20.48 -10.74
C ASP A 241 -13.68 19.17 -11.18
N CYS A 242 -13.97 18.31 -10.20
CA CYS A 242 -14.53 16.98 -10.43
C CYS A 242 -16.03 16.89 -10.16
N ILE A 243 -16.60 17.83 -9.39
CA ILE A 243 -18.00 17.80 -8.95
C ILE A 243 -18.62 19.19 -8.90
N ASP A 244 -19.95 19.23 -8.93
CA ASP A 244 -20.71 20.47 -8.69
C ASP A 244 -20.65 20.85 -7.20
N THR A 245 -19.96 21.95 -6.91
CA THR A 245 -19.77 22.50 -5.55
C THR A 245 -20.99 23.23 -5.01
N THR A 246 -22.00 23.51 -5.84
CA THR A 246 -23.26 24.15 -5.40
C THR A 246 -24.19 23.18 -4.69
N LEU A 247 -23.96 21.88 -4.87
CA LEU A 247 -24.76 20.84 -4.21
C LEU A 247 -24.53 20.80 -2.70
N PRO A 248 -25.51 20.33 -1.92
CA PRO A 248 -25.30 20.04 -0.50
C PRO A 248 -24.16 19.05 -0.28
N ARG A 249 -23.34 19.27 0.76
CA ARG A 249 -22.14 18.46 1.06
C ARG A 249 -22.34 16.94 0.98
N PRO A 250 -23.44 16.33 1.48
CA PRO A 250 -23.65 14.89 1.36
C PRO A 250 -23.74 14.39 -0.09
N LYS A 251 -24.27 15.24 -1.01
CA LYS A 251 -24.29 14.93 -2.45
C LYS A 251 -22.90 15.10 -3.07
N GLN A 252 -22.16 16.15 -2.69
CA GLN A 252 -20.77 16.34 -3.13
C GLN A 252 -19.91 15.12 -2.76
N TYR A 253 -19.99 14.62 -1.52
CA TYR A 253 -19.25 13.43 -1.08
C TYR A 253 -19.58 12.20 -1.91
N ARG A 254 -20.86 12.00 -2.24
CA ARG A 254 -21.28 10.87 -3.06
C ARG A 254 -20.75 10.99 -4.48
N HIS A 255 -20.93 12.13 -5.14
CA HIS A 255 -20.48 12.34 -6.50
C HIS A 255 -18.95 12.22 -6.62
N LEU A 256 -18.19 12.79 -5.68
CA LEU A 256 -16.72 12.65 -5.68
C LEU A 256 -16.29 11.20 -5.45
N THR A 257 -17.00 10.45 -4.60
CA THR A 257 -16.72 9.03 -4.40
C THR A 257 -16.95 8.22 -5.68
N GLU A 258 -18.09 8.47 -6.36
CA GLU A 258 -18.45 7.83 -7.64
C GLU A 258 -17.43 8.20 -8.74
N PHE A 259 -17.02 9.48 -8.81
CA PHE A 259 -15.98 9.94 -9.74
C PHE A 259 -14.66 9.21 -9.52
N LEU A 260 -14.17 9.18 -8.28
CA LEU A 260 -12.92 8.47 -7.93
C LEU A 260 -13.02 6.98 -8.24
N GLU A 261 -14.14 6.33 -7.92
CA GLU A 261 -14.35 4.92 -8.20
C GLU A 261 -14.28 4.62 -9.70
N ASN A 262 -14.92 5.45 -10.53
CA ASN A 262 -14.88 5.31 -11.98
C ASN A 262 -13.50 5.59 -12.55
N TYR A 263 -12.79 6.60 -12.03
CA TYR A 263 -11.40 6.90 -12.40
C TYR A 263 -10.51 5.66 -12.17
N TYR A 264 -10.59 5.04 -11.00
CA TYR A 264 -9.78 3.85 -10.69
C TYR A 264 -10.16 2.65 -11.56
N LYS A 265 -11.46 2.43 -11.83
CA LYS A 265 -11.92 1.36 -12.74
C LYS A 265 -11.34 1.54 -14.13
N GLN A 266 -11.37 2.77 -14.67
CA GLN A 266 -10.80 3.08 -15.96
C GLN A 266 -9.30 2.80 -15.99
N GLN A 267 -8.53 3.36 -15.05
CA GLN A 267 -7.08 3.21 -14.98
C GLN A 267 -6.64 1.74 -14.87
N LEU A 268 -7.32 0.95 -14.04
CA LEU A 268 -7.03 -0.48 -13.89
C LEU A 268 -7.40 -1.28 -15.16
N SER A 269 -8.47 -0.90 -15.88
CA SER A 269 -8.86 -1.56 -17.13
C SER A 269 -7.91 -1.29 -18.29
N GLU A 270 -7.37 -0.08 -18.37
CA GLU A 270 -6.40 0.32 -19.41
C GLU A 270 -5.10 -0.49 -19.27
N TYR A 271 -4.64 -0.72 -18.05
CA TYR A 271 -3.45 -1.53 -17.81
C TYR A 271 -3.64 -3.00 -18.20
N THR A 272 -4.78 -3.58 -17.84
CA THR A 272 -5.09 -4.97 -18.21
C THR A 272 -5.06 -5.17 -19.72
N ARG A 273 -5.61 -4.20 -20.48
CA ARG A 273 -5.55 -4.22 -21.95
C ARG A 273 -4.12 -4.05 -22.48
N GLY A 274 -3.33 -3.15 -21.88
CA GLY A 274 -1.93 -2.94 -22.27
C GLY A 274 -1.07 -4.18 -22.06
N LEU A 275 -1.28 -4.93 -20.98
CA LEU A 275 -0.60 -6.23 -20.76
C LEU A 275 -1.02 -7.26 -21.80
N SER A 276 -2.32 -7.41 -22.09
CA SER A 276 -2.78 -8.37 -23.11
C SER A 276 -2.19 -8.07 -24.48
N ALA A 277 -2.17 -6.81 -24.90
CA ALA A 277 -1.56 -6.39 -26.14
C ALA A 277 -0.04 -6.64 -26.22
N ALA A 278 0.66 -6.46 -25.08
CA ALA A 278 2.11 -6.73 -25.02
C ALA A 278 2.43 -8.25 -25.10
N PHE A 279 1.57 -9.11 -24.59
CA PHE A 279 1.70 -10.56 -24.71
C PHE A 279 1.38 -11.05 -26.14
N GLU A 280 0.35 -10.50 -26.79
CA GLU A 280 -0.01 -10.85 -28.18
C GLU A 280 1.10 -10.48 -29.19
N THR A 281 1.81 -9.35 -28.98
CA THR A 281 2.95 -8.93 -29.83
C THR A 281 4.18 -9.82 -29.65
N THR A 282 4.34 -10.48 -28.49
CA THR A 282 5.49 -11.39 -28.26
C THR A 282 5.26 -12.79 -28.84
N GLU A 283 4.03 -13.24 -28.97
CA GLU A 283 3.71 -14.56 -29.58
C GLU A 283 3.67 -14.52 -31.12
N GLY A 284 3.52 -13.34 -31.71
CA GLY A 284 3.49 -13.15 -33.18
C GLY A 284 4.87 -13.07 -33.86
N THR A 285 5.98 -13.21 -33.12
CA THR A 285 7.35 -13.06 -33.65
C THR A 285 8.19 -14.33 -33.53
N THR A 286 7.56 -15.51 -33.44
CA THR A 286 8.25 -16.81 -33.50
C THR A 286 7.91 -17.58 -34.78
#